data_c9d1ffd1775d70c1765ce0b7afa7abd1
#
_entry.id   c9d1ffd1775d70c1765ce0b7afa7abd1
#
_cell.length_a   1.000
_cell.length_b   1.000
_cell.length_c   1.000
_cell.angle_alpha   90.00
_cell.angle_beta   90.00
_cell.angle_gamma   90.00
#
_symmetry.space_group_name_H-M   'P 1'
#
loop_
_entity.id
_entity.type
_entity.pdbx_description
1 polymer ?
#
loop_
_entity_poly.entity_id
_entity_poly.type
_entity_poly.pdbx_seq_one_letter_code
_entity_poly.pdbx_strand_id
1 'polypeptide(L)'
;MKKRYLVYLDNKNNYLPSNASSVLHSLRLLLQNYNHVVVRDIRISSYFIEIDVSTQDNTSLCADDHNFFGPINILGSLIRLEELNEVTDFMSGEDAVMSSVFLFNMERYWKSHEVLEGVWKDSKGQTKNLLNGLILIDAAYVHFQKGENTIFFSILNRSLEKFKDSSEYFYDINMEFLLKDLSKIIHAKRVSIIKMYLK
;
A
#
# COMPACT_ATOMS: atom_id res chain seq x y z
N MET A 1 11.94 -21.58 -6.68
CA MET A 1 11.38 -20.22 -6.94
C MET A 1 11.55 -19.36 -5.70
N LYS A 2 11.78 -18.07 -5.85
CA LYS A 2 11.82 -17.14 -4.71
C LYS A 2 10.39 -16.92 -4.22
N LYS A 3 10.14 -17.09 -2.93
CA LYS A 3 8.87 -16.70 -2.32
C LYS A 3 8.95 -15.26 -1.85
N ARG A 4 7.81 -14.58 -1.81
CA ARG A 4 7.69 -13.20 -1.37
C ARG A 4 6.64 -13.09 -0.28
N TYR A 5 6.94 -12.31 0.75
CA TYR A 5 6.07 -12.14 1.90
C TYR A 5 5.90 -10.67 2.25
N LEU A 6 4.72 -10.33 2.76
CA LEU A 6 4.48 -9.11 3.50
C LEU A 6 4.40 -9.44 4.99
N VAL A 7 5.27 -8.81 5.75
CA VAL A 7 5.31 -8.91 7.22
C VAL A 7 4.71 -7.64 7.78
N TYR A 8 3.66 -7.76 8.57
CA TYR A 8 3.00 -6.65 9.25
C TYR A 8 3.37 -6.65 10.72
N LEU A 9 4.04 -5.60 11.18
CA LEU A 9 4.31 -5.35 12.59
C LEU A 9 3.43 -4.22 13.09
N ASP A 10 3.05 -4.21 14.38
CA ASP A 10 2.37 -3.06 14.96
C ASP A 10 3.28 -1.83 15.01
N ASN A 11 2.71 -0.64 14.82
CA ASN A 11 3.45 0.61 14.89
C ASN A 11 3.35 1.26 16.29
N LYS A 12 3.58 0.48 17.37
CA LYS A 12 3.52 0.98 18.75
C LYS A 12 4.54 2.07 19.05
N ASN A 13 5.66 2.06 18.33
CA ASN A 13 6.73 3.06 18.51
C ASN A 13 6.44 4.38 17.78
N ASN A 14 5.28 4.51 17.12
CA ASN A 14 4.83 5.69 16.39
C ASN A 14 5.86 6.16 15.33
N TYR A 15 6.46 5.23 14.61
CA TYR A 15 7.28 5.58 13.45
C TYR A 15 6.44 6.35 12.43
N LEU A 16 7.03 7.39 11.85
CA LEU A 16 6.42 8.17 10.80
C LEU A 16 6.92 7.71 9.41
N PRO A 17 6.16 7.94 8.33
CA PRO A 17 6.63 7.68 6.98
C PRO A 17 8.01 8.27 6.66
N SER A 18 8.34 9.44 7.24
CA SER A 18 9.68 10.05 7.12
C SER A 18 10.82 9.21 7.71
N ASN A 19 10.52 8.25 8.58
CA ASN A 19 11.51 7.32 9.14
C ASN A 19 11.76 6.10 8.22
N ALA A 20 10.96 5.88 7.17
CA ALA A 20 10.99 4.65 6.38
C ALA A 20 12.41 4.31 5.85
N SER A 21 13.11 5.28 5.28
CA SER A 21 14.47 5.07 4.76
C SER A 21 15.47 4.65 5.84
N SER A 22 15.46 5.32 7.00
CA SER A 22 16.37 5.01 8.11
C SER A 22 16.03 3.67 8.75
N VAL A 23 14.75 3.36 8.94
CA VAL A 23 14.28 2.07 9.45
C VAL A 23 14.64 0.93 8.50
N LEU A 24 14.45 1.12 7.19
CA LEU A 24 14.84 0.13 6.17
C LEU A 24 16.35 -0.16 6.21
N HIS A 25 17.16 0.89 6.33
CA HIS A 25 18.62 0.74 6.45
C HIS A 25 18.99 -0.05 7.70
N SER A 26 18.46 0.33 8.86
CA SER A 26 18.70 -0.38 10.13
C SER A 26 18.25 -1.84 10.08
N LEU A 27 17.08 -2.09 9.48
CA LEU A 27 16.55 -3.45 9.33
C LEU A 27 17.47 -4.33 8.46
N ARG A 28 18.00 -3.79 7.36
CA ARG A 28 18.98 -4.51 6.52
C ARG A 28 20.27 -4.83 7.26
N LEU A 29 20.74 -3.93 8.13
CA LEU A 29 21.90 -4.19 8.99
C LEU A 29 21.62 -5.26 10.04
N LEU A 30 20.46 -5.22 10.70
CA LEU A 30 20.06 -6.22 11.68
C LEU A 30 19.97 -7.63 11.07
N LEU A 31 19.53 -7.74 9.84
CA LEU A 31 19.33 -9.00 9.13
C LEU A 31 20.51 -9.38 8.21
N GLN A 32 21.64 -8.65 8.26
CA GLN A 32 22.76 -8.88 7.35
C GLN A 32 23.34 -10.31 7.43
N ASN A 33 23.24 -10.97 8.58
CA ASN A 33 23.71 -12.35 8.78
C ASN A 33 22.63 -13.39 8.50
N TYR A 34 21.39 -12.96 8.18
CA TYR A 34 20.29 -13.85 7.87
C TYR A 34 20.14 -14.01 6.34
N ASN A 35 21.05 -14.83 5.78
CA ASN A 35 21.27 -14.92 4.32
C ASN A 35 20.07 -15.45 3.51
N HIS A 36 19.04 -16.00 4.18
CA HIS A 36 17.88 -16.62 3.49
C HIS A 36 16.78 -15.60 3.14
N VAL A 37 16.84 -14.37 3.68
CA VAL A 37 15.82 -13.34 3.45
C VAL A 37 16.45 -12.05 2.94
N VAL A 38 15.83 -11.47 1.92
CA VAL A 38 16.17 -10.14 1.40
C VAL A 38 15.06 -9.18 1.72
N VAL A 39 15.36 -8.14 2.49
CA VAL A 39 14.43 -7.02 2.76
C VAL A 39 14.40 -6.11 1.54
N ARG A 40 13.27 -6.11 0.83
CA ARG A 40 13.05 -5.37 -0.40
C ARG A 40 12.68 -3.93 -0.13
N ASP A 41 11.65 -3.74 0.70
CA ASP A 41 11.04 -2.44 0.94
C ASP A 41 10.36 -2.37 2.32
N ILE A 42 10.01 -1.16 2.74
CA ILE A 42 9.25 -0.91 3.95
C ILE A 42 8.21 0.19 3.69
N ARG A 43 7.04 0.06 4.30
CA ARG A 43 5.96 1.04 4.27
C ARG A 43 5.45 1.26 5.69
N ILE A 44 5.38 2.51 6.12
CA ILE A 44 4.96 2.88 7.47
C ILE A 44 3.59 3.53 7.43
N SER A 45 2.60 2.87 8.02
CA SER A 45 1.24 3.38 8.21
C SER A 45 1.05 3.92 9.62
N SER A 46 -0.13 4.48 9.88
CA SER A 46 -0.50 4.94 11.22
C SER A 46 -0.56 3.79 12.25
N TYR A 47 -0.87 2.57 11.81
CA TYR A 47 -1.17 1.43 12.67
C TYR A 47 -0.17 0.30 12.61
N PHE A 48 0.52 0.16 11.48
CA PHE A 48 1.44 -0.95 11.24
C PHE A 48 2.65 -0.52 10.41
N ILE A 49 3.69 -1.33 10.47
CA ILE A 49 4.84 -1.30 9.58
C ILE A 49 4.73 -2.53 8.67
N GLU A 50 4.70 -2.31 7.37
CA GLU A 50 4.68 -3.37 6.37
C GLU A 50 6.09 -3.54 5.80
N ILE A 51 6.65 -4.73 5.91
CA ILE A 51 7.98 -5.07 5.41
C ILE A 51 7.81 -6.07 4.27
N ASP A 52 8.31 -5.70 3.10
CA ASP A 52 8.34 -6.56 1.91
C ASP A 52 9.65 -7.36 1.90
N VAL A 53 9.53 -8.66 1.97
CA VAL A 53 10.68 -9.56 1.98
C VAL A 53 10.57 -10.64 0.92
N SER A 54 11.72 -11.12 0.44
CA SER A 54 11.79 -12.32 -0.41
C SER A 54 12.75 -13.32 0.18
N THR A 55 12.39 -14.60 0.13
CA THR A 55 13.27 -15.70 0.56
C THR A 55 14.09 -16.23 -0.61
N GLN A 56 15.25 -16.82 -0.31
CA GLN A 56 16.06 -17.57 -1.27
C GLN A 56 15.73 -19.06 -1.18
N ASP A 57 15.96 -19.79 -2.27
CA ASP A 57 15.97 -21.26 -2.32
C ASP A 57 14.70 -21.97 -1.82
N ASN A 58 13.52 -21.45 -2.13
CA ASN A 58 12.22 -22.00 -1.68
C ASN A 58 12.03 -22.08 -0.15
N THR A 59 12.88 -21.43 0.63
CA THR A 59 12.71 -21.37 2.08
C THR A 59 11.38 -20.68 2.40
N SER A 60 10.54 -21.30 3.21
CA SER A 60 9.31 -20.69 3.72
C SER A 60 9.63 -19.92 4.99
N LEU A 61 9.12 -18.67 5.06
CA LEU A 61 9.17 -17.89 6.29
C LEU A 61 7.95 -18.28 7.13
N CYS A 62 8.20 -18.66 8.39
CA CYS A 62 7.16 -19.03 9.35
C CYS A 62 7.09 -18.01 10.47
N ALA A 63 5.92 -17.79 11.07
CA ALA A 63 5.71 -16.81 12.14
C ALA A 63 6.52 -17.08 13.43
N ASP A 64 6.98 -18.32 13.61
CA ASP A 64 7.82 -18.78 14.73
C ASP A 64 9.34 -18.77 14.41
N ASP A 65 9.73 -18.20 13.27
CA ASP A 65 11.15 -18.05 12.92
C ASP A 65 11.83 -16.99 13.80
N HIS A 66 12.35 -17.44 14.94
CA HIS A 66 13.00 -16.57 15.91
C HIS A 66 14.26 -15.86 15.38
N ASN A 67 14.93 -16.44 14.38
CA ASN A 67 16.12 -15.82 13.78
C ASN A 67 15.76 -14.59 12.93
N PHE A 68 14.57 -14.62 12.31
CA PHE A 68 14.05 -13.48 11.55
C PHE A 68 13.27 -12.53 12.47
N PHE A 69 12.27 -13.03 13.21
CA PHE A 69 11.38 -12.18 14.00
C PHE A 69 12.01 -11.62 15.27
N GLY A 70 12.97 -12.33 15.88
CA GLY A 70 13.67 -11.85 17.08
C GLY A 70 14.30 -10.47 16.89
N PRO A 71 15.18 -10.27 15.90
CA PRO A 71 15.81 -8.96 15.65
C PRO A 71 14.80 -7.87 15.28
N ILE A 72 13.75 -8.16 14.52
CA ILE A 72 12.81 -7.14 14.05
C ILE A 72 11.72 -6.75 15.05
N ASN A 73 11.57 -7.49 16.16
CA ASN A 73 10.66 -7.17 17.26
C ASN A 73 10.92 -5.79 17.89
N ILE A 74 12.11 -5.23 17.71
CA ILE A 74 12.42 -3.86 18.13
C ILE A 74 11.54 -2.82 17.40
N LEU A 75 11.07 -3.13 16.19
CA LEU A 75 10.21 -2.26 15.40
C LEU A 75 8.75 -2.36 15.82
N GLY A 76 8.32 -3.53 16.27
CA GLY A 76 6.94 -3.83 16.66
C GLY A 76 6.68 -5.32 16.72
N SER A 77 5.56 -5.74 17.32
CA SER A 77 5.16 -7.13 17.40
C SER A 77 4.54 -7.58 16.07
N LEU A 78 4.71 -8.85 15.71
CA LEU A 78 4.10 -9.43 14.52
C LEU A 78 2.57 -9.41 14.63
N ILE A 79 1.90 -8.78 13.66
CA ILE A 79 0.45 -8.81 13.48
C ILE A 79 0.07 -9.92 12.49
N ARG A 80 0.79 -9.97 11.36
CA ARG A 80 0.44 -10.84 10.23
C ARG A 80 1.66 -11.14 9.38
N LEU A 81 1.73 -12.37 8.89
CA LEU A 81 2.62 -12.81 7.82
C LEU A 81 1.74 -13.25 6.63
N GLU A 82 1.96 -12.66 5.47
CA GLU A 82 1.20 -12.96 4.25
C GLU A 82 2.16 -13.37 3.13
N GLU A 83 2.04 -14.61 2.64
CA GLU A 83 2.76 -15.05 1.44
C GLU A 83 2.06 -14.46 0.22
N LEU A 84 2.81 -13.77 -0.64
CA LEU A 84 2.29 -13.21 -1.89
C LEU A 84 2.28 -14.32 -2.95
N ASN A 85 1.09 -14.84 -3.23
CA ASN A 85 0.84 -15.75 -4.33
C ASN A 85 0.41 -14.96 -5.56
N GLU A 86 0.87 -15.35 -6.74
CA GLU A 86 0.50 -14.72 -8.01
C GLU A 86 -0.96 -15.01 -8.43
N VAL A 87 -1.71 -15.80 -7.63
CA VAL A 87 -3.10 -16.14 -7.92
C VAL A 87 -3.98 -14.95 -7.56
N THR A 88 -4.46 -14.24 -8.57
CA THR A 88 -5.54 -13.26 -8.42
C THR A 88 -6.87 -13.99 -8.44
N ASP A 89 -7.61 -13.98 -7.33
CA ASP A 89 -9.00 -14.39 -7.32
C ASP A 89 -9.79 -13.53 -8.32
N PHE A 90 -10.65 -14.18 -9.11
CA PHE A 90 -11.46 -13.47 -10.08
C PHE A 90 -12.54 -12.68 -9.34
N MET A 91 -12.41 -11.35 -9.34
CA MET A 91 -13.37 -10.44 -8.72
C MET A 91 -14.16 -9.70 -9.81
N SER A 92 -15.44 -9.39 -9.55
CA SER A 92 -16.17 -8.40 -10.35
C SER A 92 -15.55 -7.01 -10.17
N GLY A 93 -15.79 -6.10 -11.11
CA GLY A 93 -15.30 -4.72 -11.00
C GLY A 93 -15.83 -4.02 -9.75
N GLU A 94 -17.08 -4.27 -9.37
CA GLU A 94 -17.72 -3.71 -8.18
C GLU A 94 -17.10 -4.26 -6.89
N ASP A 95 -16.99 -5.59 -6.76
CA ASP A 95 -16.37 -6.23 -5.58
C ASP A 95 -14.92 -5.80 -5.40
N ALA A 96 -14.19 -5.65 -6.49
CA ALA A 96 -12.81 -5.19 -6.46
C ALA A 96 -12.70 -3.75 -5.94
N VAL A 97 -13.58 -2.84 -6.39
CA VAL A 97 -13.60 -1.46 -5.91
C VAL A 97 -14.01 -1.40 -4.44
N MET A 98 -15.05 -2.15 -4.03
CA MET A 98 -15.46 -2.22 -2.61
C MET A 98 -14.32 -2.73 -1.71
N SER A 99 -13.66 -3.81 -2.14
CA SER A 99 -12.48 -4.36 -1.44
C SER A 99 -11.34 -3.35 -1.38
N SER A 100 -11.08 -2.63 -2.49
CA SER A 100 -10.02 -1.61 -2.53
C SER A 100 -10.30 -0.45 -1.60
N VAL A 101 -11.53 0.04 -1.52
CA VAL A 101 -11.94 1.10 -0.58
C VAL A 101 -11.70 0.67 0.87
N PHE A 102 -12.08 -0.55 1.23
CA PHE A 102 -11.79 -1.09 2.55
C PHE A 102 -10.29 -1.13 2.84
N LEU A 103 -9.49 -1.66 1.91
CA LEU A 103 -8.04 -1.76 2.05
C LEU A 103 -7.38 -0.37 2.12
N PHE A 104 -7.80 0.56 1.27
CA PHE A 104 -7.34 1.95 1.31
C PHE A 104 -7.62 2.60 2.66
N ASN A 105 -8.83 2.45 3.15
CA ASN A 105 -9.26 3.00 4.44
C ASN A 105 -8.52 2.38 5.63
N MET A 106 -7.96 1.18 5.47
CA MET A 106 -7.06 0.52 6.43
C MET A 106 -5.57 0.85 6.19
N GLU A 107 -5.27 1.81 5.32
CA GLU A 107 -3.91 2.21 4.92
C GLU A 107 -3.08 1.06 4.28
N ARG A 108 -3.74 0.02 3.78
CA ARG A 108 -3.13 -1.07 3.01
C ARG A 108 -3.07 -0.72 1.52
N TYR A 109 -2.48 0.44 1.21
CA TYR A 109 -2.51 1.05 -0.12
C TYR A 109 -1.90 0.17 -1.21
N TRP A 110 -0.79 -0.53 -0.91
CA TRP A 110 -0.21 -1.47 -1.86
C TRP A 110 -1.19 -2.58 -2.25
N LYS A 111 -1.90 -3.15 -1.27
CA LYS A 111 -2.86 -4.23 -1.52
C LYS A 111 -4.12 -3.72 -2.25
N SER A 112 -4.59 -2.52 -1.91
CA SER A 112 -5.66 -1.82 -2.64
C SER A 112 -5.30 -1.68 -4.12
N HIS A 113 -4.08 -1.19 -4.39
CA HIS A 113 -3.54 -1.04 -5.73
C HIS A 113 -3.55 -2.36 -6.53
N GLU A 114 -3.05 -3.46 -5.94
CA GLU A 114 -3.03 -4.79 -6.60
C GLU A 114 -4.44 -5.28 -6.95
N VAL A 115 -5.42 -5.10 -6.06
CA VAL A 115 -6.82 -5.48 -6.29
C VAL A 115 -7.40 -4.72 -7.48
N LEU A 116 -7.20 -3.39 -7.55
CA LEU A 116 -7.69 -2.57 -8.65
C LEU A 116 -6.99 -2.89 -9.98
N GLU A 117 -5.69 -3.17 -9.97
CA GLU A 117 -4.96 -3.57 -11.18
C GLU A 117 -5.54 -4.86 -11.80
N GLY A 118 -6.02 -5.79 -10.98
CA GLY A 118 -6.65 -7.02 -11.43
C GLY A 118 -7.81 -6.77 -12.39
N VAL A 119 -8.71 -5.85 -12.04
CA VAL A 119 -9.90 -5.52 -12.85
C VAL A 119 -9.65 -4.42 -13.89
N TRP A 120 -8.67 -3.55 -13.65
CA TRP A 120 -8.33 -2.48 -14.59
C TRP A 120 -7.84 -3.00 -15.94
N LYS A 121 -7.11 -4.11 -15.96
CA LYS A 121 -6.55 -4.70 -17.19
C LYS A 121 -7.63 -4.98 -18.23
N ASP A 122 -8.77 -5.52 -17.79
CA ASP A 122 -9.88 -5.92 -18.64
C ASP A 122 -10.92 -4.81 -18.86
N SER A 123 -10.81 -3.71 -18.12
CA SER A 123 -11.74 -2.57 -18.23
C SER A 123 -11.47 -1.71 -19.47
N LYS A 124 -12.50 -0.99 -19.93
CA LYS A 124 -12.44 -0.13 -21.13
C LYS A 124 -13.08 1.24 -20.87
N GLY A 125 -12.77 2.19 -21.76
CA GLY A 125 -13.41 3.51 -21.79
C GLY A 125 -13.23 4.29 -20.48
N GLN A 126 -14.30 4.94 -20.05
CA GLN A 126 -14.31 5.79 -18.86
C GLN A 126 -14.03 4.99 -17.59
N THR A 127 -14.60 3.79 -17.44
CA THR A 127 -14.35 2.90 -16.30
C THR A 127 -12.85 2.65 -16.12
N LYS A 128 -12.14 2.36 -17.21
CA LYS A 128 -10.68 2.15 -17.18
C LYS A 128 -9.93 3.39 -16.70
N ASN A 129 -10.36 4.58 -17.13
CA ASN A 129 -9.76 5.85 -16.70
C ASN A 129 -9.99 6.12 -15.21
N LEU A 130 -11.21 5.89 -14.71
CA LEU A 130 -11.54 6.11 -13.30
C LEU A 130 -10.81 5.12 -12.39
N LEU A 131 -10.76 3.83 -12.75
CA LEU A 131 -9.95 2.83 -12.04
C LEU A 131 -8.46 3.23 -12.04
N ASN A 132 -7.93 3.70 -13.16
CA ASN A 132 -6.55 4.20 -13.22
C ASN A 132 -6.33 5.38 -12.25
N GLY A 133 -7.32 6.27 -12.11
CA GLY A 133 -7.28 7.35 -11.13
C GLY A 133 -7.16 6.84 -9.69
N LEU A 134 -7.97 5.84 -9.30
CA LEU A 134 -7.91 5.20 -7.99
C LEU A 134 -6.55 4.50 -7.76
N ILE A 135 -6.07 3.75 -8.75
CA ILE A 135 -4.74 3.09 -8.72
C ILE A 135 -3.62 4.12 -8.50
N LEU A 136 -3.72 5.29 -9.14
CA LEU A 136 -2.75 6.38 -8.93
C LEU A 136 -2.84 6.97 -7.53
N ILE A 137 -4.03 7.08 -6.93
CA ILE A 137 -4.17 7.50 -5.52
C ILE A 137 -3.47 6.50 -4.61
N ASP A 138 -3.73 5.20 -4.78
CA ASP A 138 -3.07 4.14 -4.02
C ASP A 138 -1.56 4.23 -4.14
N ALA A 139 -1.04 4.34 -5.37
CA ALA A 139 0.40 4.47 -5.63
C ALA A 139 1.00 5.71 -4.96
N ALA A 140 0.29 6.85 -4.97
CA ALA A 140 0.73 8.05 -4.27
C ALA A 140 0.88 7.76 -2.76
N TYR A 141 -0.13 7.15 -2.14
CA TYR A 141 -0.07 6.84 -0.72
C TYR A 141 0.97 5.76 -0.35
N VAL A 142 1.27 4.82 -1.25
CA VAL A 142 2.42 3.91 -1.09
C VAL A 142 3.73 4.71 -1.01
N HIS A 143 3.93 5.70 -1.88
CA HIS A 143 5.11 6.58 -1.83
C HIS A 143 5.12 7.45 -0.57
N PHE A 144 3.96 7.91 -0.11
CA PHE A 144 3.88 8.60 1.19
C PHE A 144 4.37 7.70 2.33
N GLN A 145 3.91 6.45 2.42
CA GLN A 145 4.33 5.49 3.46
C GLN A 145 5.84 5.17 3.43
N LYS A 146 6.49 5.44 2.31
CA LYS A 146 7.96 5.34 2.12
C LYS A 146 8.71 6.64 2.43
N GLY A 147 7.99 7.71 2.79
CA GLY A 147 8.56 9.03 3.04
C GLY A 147 8.88 9.83 1.76
N GLU A 148 8.40 9.40 0.61
CA GLU A 148 8.72 9.96 -0.71
C GLU A 148 7.69 11.03 -1.13
N ASN A 149 7.57 12.10 -0.34
CA ASN A 149 6.51 13.11 -0.51
C ASN A 149 6.51 13.80 -1.88
N THR A 150 7.67 14.02 -2.50
CA THR A 150 7.74 14.63 -3.85
C THR A 150 7.07 13.74 -4.88
N ILE A 151 7.29 12.43 -4.80
CA ILE A 151 6.69 11.44 -5.69
C ILE A 151 5.20 11.33 -5.42
N PHE A 152 4.79 11.32 -4.14
CA PHE A 152 3.39 11.36 -3.72
C PHE A 152 2.62 12.48 -4.45
N PHE A 153 3.08 13.73 -4.36
CA PHE A 153 2.40 14.87 -4.99
C PHE A 153 2.38 14.77 -6.52
N SER A 154 3.45 14.29 -7.13
CA SER A 154 3.53 14.11 -8.57
C SER A 154 2.47 13.11 -9.07
N ILE A 155 2.35 11.96 -8.40
CA ILE A 155 1.38 10.93 -8.76
C ILE A 155 -0.04 11.39 -8.44
N LEU A 156 -0.26 12.04 -7.29
CA LEU A 156 -1.58 12.53 -6.90
C LEU A 156 -2.13 13.57 -7.88
N ASN A 157 -1.29 14.47 -8.39
CA ASN A 157 -1.71 15.41 -9.45
C ASN A 157 -2.16 14.68 -10.72
N ARG A 158 -1.46 13.63 -11.11
CA ARG A 158 -1.82 12.81 -12.27
C ARG A 158 -3.16 12.06 -12.08
N SER A 159 -3.50 11.70 -10.84
CA SER A 159 -4.78 11.04 -10.55
C SER A 159 -5.97 11.96 -10.82
N LEU A 160 -5.88 13.26 -10.47
CA LEU A 160 -6.96 14.22 -10.72
C LEU A 160 -7.35 14.32 -12.19
N GLU A 161 -6.37 14.22 -13.10
CA GLU A 161 -6.63 14.25 -14.55
C GLU A 161 -7.53 13.09 -15.01
N LYS A 162 -7.53 11.98 -14.28
CA LYS A 162 -8.34 10.80 -14.60
C LYS A 162 -9.80 10.94 -14.20
N PHE A 163 -10.10 11.88 -13.31
CA PHE A 163 -11.45 12.09 -12.77
C PHE A 163 -12.21 13.27 -13.39
N LYS A 164 -11.67 13.93 -14.42
CA LYS A 164 -12.30 15.12 -15.04
C LYS A 164 -13.74 14.90 -15.47
N ASP A 165 -14.05 13.71 -15.96
CA ASP A 165 -15.38 13.35 -16.46
C ASP A 165 -16.10 12.37 -15.50
N SER A 166 -15.75 12.36 -14.21
CA SER A 166 -16.41 11.50 -13.23
C SER A 166 -17.82 11.99 -12.92
N SER A 167 -18.75 11.03 -12.76
CA SER A 167 -20.06 11.30 -12.18
C SER A 167 -19.95 11.52 -10.66
N GLU A 168 -21.05 11.85 -10.01
CA GLU A 168 -21.16 12.02 -8.56
C GLU A 168 -20.69 10.75 -7.80
N TYR A 169 -20.99 9.58 -8.36
CA TYR A 169 -20.60 8.29 -7.79
C TYR A 169 -19.89 7.44 -8.83
N PHE A 170 -18.89 6.67 -8.38
CA PHE A 170 -18.23 5.63 -9.16
C PHE A 170 -18.13 4.36 -8.29
N TYR A 171 -18.87 3.30 -8.65
CA TYR A 171 -19.04 2.11 -7.82
C TYR A 171 -19.32 2.47 -6.36
N ASP A 172 -20.33 3.32 -6.13
CA ASP A 172 -20.73 3.86 -4.83
C ASP A 172 -19.70 4.76 -4.12
N ILE A 173 -18.47 4.92 -4.62
CA ILE A 173 -17.54 5.92 -4.08
C ILE A 173 -18.10 7.32 -4.33
N ASN A 174 -18.22 8.13 -3.27
CA ASN A 174 -18.57 9.53 -3.38
C ASN A 174 -17.41 10.33 -3.96
N MET A 175 -17.49 10.67 -5.25
CA MET A 175 -16.42 11.32 -5.98
C MET A 175 -16.25 12.79 -5.58
N GLU A 176 -17.31 13.48 -5.17
CA GLU A 176 -17.24 14.87 -4.72
C GLU A 176 -16.35 14.99 -3.47
N PHE A 177 -16.59 14.16 -2.45
CA PHE A 177 -15.78 14.16 -1.24
C PHE A 177 -14.33 13.77 -1.54
N LEU A 178 -14.12 12.74 -2.34
CA LEU A 178 -12.79 12.29 -2.72
C LEU A 178 -12.01 13.42 -3.41
N LEU A 179 -12.57 14.03 -4.45
CA LEU A 179 -11.90 15.09 -5.22
C LEU A 179 -11.64 16.34 -4.39
N LYS A 180 -12.58 16.70 -3.48
CA LYS A 180 -12.40 17.81 -2.55
C LYS A 180 -11.21 17.59 -1.63
N ASP A 181 -11.04 16.39 -1.09
CA ASP A 181 -9.93 16.08 -0.17
C ASP A 181 -8.60 16.00 -0.92
N LEU A 182 -8.56 15.41 -2.11
CA LEU A 182 -7.37 15.41 -2.96
C LEU A 182 -6.94 16.83 -3.32
N SER A 183 -7.90 17.69 -3.70
CA SER A 183 -7.63 19.09 -4.05
C SER A 183 -7.07 19.89 -2.85
N LYS A 184 -7.61 19.69 -1.65
CA LYS A 184 -7.06 20.30 -0.42
C LYS A 184 -5.61 19.92 -0.17
N ILE A 185 -5.29 18.63 -0.29
CA ILE A 185 -3.92 18.12 -0.10
C ILE A 185 -2.95 18.78 -1.07
N ILE A 186 -3.34 18.85 -2.35
CA ILE A 186 -2.50 19.40 -3.41
C ILE A 186 -2.29 20.90 -3.21
N HIS A 187 -3.36 21.67 -2.91
CA HIS A 187 -3.24 23.10 -2.67
C HIS A 187 -2.42 23.43 -1.43
N ALA A 188 -2.63 22.70 -0.34
CA ALA A 188 -1.90 22.90 0.91
C ALA A 188 -0.44 22.42 0.82
N LYS A 189 -0.07 21.66 -0.20
CA LYS A 189 1.23 20.95 -0.31
C LYS A 189 1.60 20.22 0.97
N ARG A 190 0.61 19.70 1.66
CA ARG A 190 0.76 18.96 2.91
C ARG A 190 0.01 17.64 2.82
N VAL A 191 0.70 16.53 3.05
CA VAL A 191 0.07 15.22 3.05
C VAL A 191 -0.86 15.09 4.25
N SER A 192 -2.04 14.56 4.02
CA SER A 192 -2.98 14.09 5.05
C SER A 192 -3.56 12.76 4.63
N ILE A 193 -3.88 11.92 5.60
CA ILE A 193 -4.59 10.66 5.37
C ILE A 193 -6.05 11.01 5.10
N ILE A 194 -6.61 10.47 4.03
CA ILE A 194 -8.01 10.60 3.68
C ILE A 194 -8.72 9.24 3.77
N LYS A 195 -10.03 9.27 3.73
CA LYS A 195 -10.88 8.08 3.63
C LYS A 195 -11.75 8.18 2.37
N MET A 196 -12.00 7.06 1.75
CA MET A 196 -13.00 6.95 0.70
C MET A 196 -14.33 6.57 1.33
N TYR A 197 -15.39 7.31 1.01
CA TYR A 197 -16.74 7.09 1.52
C TYR A 197 -17.61 6.48 0.44
N LEU A 198 -18.34 5.46 0.82
CA LEU A 198 -19.37 4.84 -0.01
C LEU A 198 -20.73 5.48 0.29
N LYS A 199 -21.64 5.33 -0.67
CA LYS A 199 -23.02 5.81 -0.56
C LYS A 199 -23.78 5.10 0.55
#